data_8bbf29cfd8fe065adcfec69aa679c8c6
#
_entry.id   8bbf29cfd8fe065adcfec69aa679c8c6
#
_cell.length_a   1.000
_cell.length_b   1.000
_cell.length_c   1.000
_cell.angle_alpha   90.00
_cell.angle_beta   90.00
_cell.angle_gamma   90.00
#
_symmetry.space_group_name_H-M   'P 1'
#
loop_
_entity.id
_entity.type
_entity.pdbx_description
1 polymer ?
#
loop_
_entity_poly.entity_id
_entity_poly.type
_entity_poly.pdbx_seq_one_letter_code
_entity_poly.pdbx_strand_id
1 'polypeptide(L)'
;MIIRIEDTDAALRKPEYIDAIVKPLQDLGIDWDEGPYYQSQRQRLHVDAVSKLVESGNAYYCDLSREESDALAKEAGLPSGYHGWSRDKGLADGPNCVVRFRTPEEGTIVIQDVIRGEVRFSCAELEDFVVRRSDGSPTFLVANAVDDADMSITHVIRGEDLLNTTPKVMLIWDALDLGEKPTYAHLPLLVNEQRKKLSKRRDDVSLMDFLGQGYLPKAMVNHLALLGWGPPDDVEIRPISEIVDLFKLENVNKGSAFFDVAKLDHINGEYIREPPLEEFIEISQPFVYGVDTDIPWAKATYKPEVFELVAHEVQQRVSKFADVPRFIGWIFTDEVEFDTENKGWTKGIRKGKLVPEVLSGLIERFADVEWTPEAINEAVGAVGNDLGARSQVPARAAITGSTAGIPLWDAVATMERSVIINRFQRLLDFLTAQ
;
A
#
# COMPACT_ATOMS: atom_id res chain seq x y z
N MET A 1 -2.10 -23.49 0.04
CA MET A 1 -1.44 -22.43 -0.79
C MET A 1 0.05 -22.70 -0.84
N ILE A 2 0.68 -22.55 -2.03
CA ILE A 2 2.13 -22.67 -2.21
C ILE A 2 2.72 -21.27 -2.41
N ILE A 3 3.83 -20.96 -1.74
CA ILE A 3 4.63 -19.79 -2.07
C ILE A 3 5.87 -20.20 -2.86
N ARG A 4 6.09 -19.52 -4.01
CA ARG A 4 7.23 -19.73 -4.88
C ARG A 4 7.89 -18.40 -5.24
N ILE A 5 9.17 -18.33 -4.98
CA ILE A 5 9.98 -17.14 -5.28
C ILE A 5 10.55 -17.30 -6.70
N GLU A 6 10.17 -16.38 -7.57
CA GLU A 6 10.59 -16.36 -8.98
C GLU A 6 11.93 -15.61 -9.14
N ASP A 7 13.00 -16.22 -8.64
CA ASP A 7 14.37 -15.71 -8.62
C ASP A 7 15.25 -16.26 -9.77
N THR A 8 14.67 -16.43 -10.95
CA THR A 8 15.38 -16.90 -12.15
C THR A 8 16.48 -15.92 -12.62
N ASP A 9 16.34 -14.62 -12.29
CA ASP A 9 17.39 -13.61 -12.56
C ASP A 9 18.37 -13.53 -11.38
N ALA A 10 19.64 -13.82 -11.62
CA ALA A 10 20.68 -13.81 -10.61
C ALA A 10 20.88 -12.41 -9.96
N ALA A 11 20.60 -11.33 -10.67
CA ALA A 11 20.71 -9.97 -10.15
C ALA A 11 19.65 -9.65 -9.07
N LEU A 12 18.55 -10.41 -9.05
CA LEU A 12 17.43 -10.24 -8.12
C LEU A 12 17.48 -11.20 -6.92
N ARG A 13 18.51 -12.06 -6.81
CA ARG A 13 18.68 -13.05 -5.73
C ARG A 13 19.29 -12.46 -4.46
N LYS A 14 18.84 -11.31 -4.03
CA LYS A 14 19.29 -10.70 -2.77
C LYS A 14 18.32 -11.04 -1.65
N PRO A 15 18.82 -11.44 -0.46
CA PRO A 15 17.95 -11.75 0.70
C PRO A 15 16.96 -10.63 1.00
N GLU A 16 17.41 -9.37 0.91
CA GLU A 16 16.57 -8.20 1.20
C GLU A 16 15.34 -8.10 0.27
N TYR A 17 15.47 -8.57 -0.99
CA TYR A 17 14.33 -8.55 -1.93
C TYR A 17 13.32 -9.67 -1.64
N ILE A 18 13.81 -10.80 -1.14
CA ILE A 18 12.97 -11.93 -0.73
C ILE A 18 12.23 -11.58 0.55
N ASP A 19 12.93 -11.04 1.55
CA ASP A 19 12.34 -10.58 2.80
C ASP A 19 11.29 -9.49 2.55
N ALA A 20 11.52 -8.60 1.60
CA ALA A 20 10.57 -7.57 1.21
C ALA A 20 9.28 -8.11 0.54
N ILE A 21 9.23 -9.40 0.21
CA ILE A 21 8.04 -10.08 -0.30
C ILE A 21 7.40 -10.93 0.79
N VAL A 22 8.19 -11.72 1.49
CA VAL A 22 7.70 -12.73 2.46
C VAL A 22 7.20 -12.08 3.74
N LYS A 23 7.99 -11.15 4.30
CA LYS A 23 7.63 -10.48 5.56
C LYS A 23 6.28 -9.75 5.51
N PRO A 24 5.96 -8.96 4.48
CA PRO A 24 4.63 -8.32 4.37
C PRO A 24 3.47 -9.31 4.37
N LEU A 25 3.61 -10.49 3.76
CA LEU A 25 2.57 -11.52 3.79
C LEU A 25 2.35 -12.03 5.21
N GLN A 26 3.45 -12.32 5.94
CA GLN A 26 3.39 -12.75 7.34
C GLN A 26 2.78 -11.66 8.24
N ASP A 27 3.18 -10.40 8.07
CA ASP A 27 2.67 -9.27 8.83
C ASP A 27 1.16 -9.04 8.58
N LEU A 28 0.64 -9.43 7.41
CA LEU A 28 -0.79 -9.43 7.10
C LEU A 28 -1.53 -10.69 7.59
N GLY A 29 -0.83 -11.68 8.16
CA GLY A 29 -1.41 -12.96 8.56
C GLY A 29 -1.78 -13.85 7.38
N ILE A 30 -1.11 -13.68 6.23
CA ILE A 30 -1.29 -14.54 5.05
C ILE A 30 -0.30 -15.69 5.14
N ASP A 31 -0.81 -16.85 5.49
CA ASP A 31 -0.03 -18.10 5.62
C ASP A 31 -0.05 -18.91 4.33
N TRP A 32 0.89 -19.85 4.23
CA TRP A 32 0.98 -20.82 3.14
C TRP A 32 1.25 -22.23 3.69
N ASP A 33 0.78 -23.23 2.95
CA ASP A 33 0.91 -24.64 3.37
C ASP A 33 2.26 -25.21 2.99
N GLU A 34 2.86 -24.75 1.87
CA GLU A 34 4.12 -25.26 1.34
C GLU A 34 5.03 -24.13 0.83
N GLY A 35 6.34 -24.31 1.00
CA GLY A 35 7.36 -23.37 0.56
C GLY A 35 7.97 -22.53 1.70
N PRO A 36 8.68 -21.44 1.39
CA PRO A 36 8.92 -20.90 0.04
C PRO A 36 9.83 -21.81 -0.81
N TYR A 37 9.40 -22.09 -2.03
CA TYR A 37 10.21 -22.72 -3.05
C TYR A 37 10.93 -21.65 -3.87
N TYR A 38 12.17 -21.95 -4.32
CA TYR A 38 12.98 -21.03 -5.12
C TYR A 38 13.18 -21.59 -6.52
N GLN A 39 12.81 -20.87 -7.56
CA GLN A 39 13.00 -21.30 -8.95
C GLN A 39 14.48 -21.52 -9.29
N SER A 40 15.39 -20.74 -8.70
CA SER A 40 16.83 -20.93 -8.87
C SER A 40 17.32 -22.30 -8.41
N GLN A 41 16.68 -22.92 -7.43
CA GLN A 41 17.03 -24.26 -6.94
C GLN A 41 16.47 -25.37 -7.84
N ARG A 42 15.55 -25.05 -8.72
CA ARG A 42 14.88 -25.96 -9.66
C ARG A 42 15.41 -25.83 -11.10
N GLN A 43 16.48 -25.06 -11.30
CA GLN A 43 17.04 -24.72 -12.59
C GLN A 43 17.30 -25.95 -13.49
N ARG A 44 17.64 -27.10 -12.90
CA ARG A 44 17.88 -28.34 -13.65
C ARG A 44 16.63 -28.79 -14.43
N LEU A 45 15.45 -28.75 -13.79
CA LEU A 45 14.18 -29.11 -14.43
C LEU A 45 13.89 -28.18 -15.63
N HIS A 46 14.18 -26.89 -15.44
CA HIS A 46 13.94 -25.89 -16.48
C HIS A 46 14.92 -26.05 -17.67
N VAL A 47 16.18 -26.37 -17.39
CA VAL A 47 17.18 -26.65 -18.45
C VAL A 47 16.83 -27.92 -19.22
N ASP A 48 16.44 -29.01 -18.52
CA ASP A 48 16.00 -30.24 -19.14
C ASP A 48 14.77 -30.03 -20.03
N ALA A 49 13.85 -29.15 -19.64
CA ALA A 49 12.69 -28.76 -20.42
C ALA A 49 13.07 -28.02 -21.71
N VAL A 50 14.01 -27.07 -21.62
CA VAL A 50 14.54 -26.38 -22.83
C VAL A 50 15.19 -27.39 -23.77
N SER A 51 15.98 -28.35 -23.27
CA SER A 51 16.61 -29.37 -24.08
C SER A 51 15.55 -30.21 -24.84
N LYS A 52 14.47 -30.61 -24.17
CA LYS A 52 13.35 -31.31 -24.80
C LYS A 52 12.67 -30.50 -25.92
N LEU A 53 12.50 -29.19 -25.69
CA LEU A 53 11.94 -28.30 -26.73
C LEU A 53 12.84 -28.21 -27.98
N VAL A 54 14.15 -28.22 -27.79
CA VAL A 54 15.12 -28.22 -28.93
C VAL A 54 15.11 -29.59 -29.61
N GLU A 55 15.17 -30.68 -28.88
CA GLU A 55 15.14 -32.07 -29.42
C GLU A 55 13.88 -32.37 -30.21
N SER A 56 12.74 -31.84 -29.78
CA SER A 56 11.44 -32.00 -30.46
C SER A 56 11.24 -31.03 -31.64
N GLY A 57 12.19 -30.10 -31.87
CA GLY A 57 12.09 -29.09 -32.93
C GLY A 57 11.15 -27.93 -32.61
N ASN A 58 10.59 -27.89 -31.39
CA ASN A 58 9.73 -26.80 -30.92
C ASN A 58 10.54 -25.55 -30.48
N ALA A 59 11.86 -25.67 -30.39
CA ALA A 59 12.77 -24.57 -30.15
C ALA A 59 14.05 -24.73 -30.96
N TYR A 60 14.81 -23.67 -31.15
CA TYR A 60 16.02 -23.65 -31.96
C TYR A 60 17.02 -22.61 -31.41
N TYR A 61 18.30 -22.79 -31.75
CA TYR A 61 19.37 -21.87 -31.38
C TYR A 61 19.38 -20.64 -32.29
N CYS A 62 19.63 -19.48 -31.67
CA CYS A 62 19.71 -18.20 -32.34
C CYS A 62 20.95 -17.45 -31.86
N ASP A 63 21.76 -17.00 -32.78
CA ASP A 63 23.02 -16.28 -32.58
C ASP A 63 22.88 -14.76 -32.65
N LEU A 64 21.69 -14.25 -32.97
CA LEU A 64 21.41 -12.83 -33.12
C LEU A 64 21.10 -12.16 -31.78
N SER A 65 21.80 -11.07 -31.52
CA SER A 65 21.43 -10.13 -30.44
C SER A 65 20.15 -9.39 -30.78
N ARG A 66 19.64 -8.65 -29.81
CA ARG A 66 18.44 -7.79 -30.01
C ARG A 66 18.75 -6.68 -31.01
N GLU A 67 19.90 -6.04 -30.89
CA GLU A 67 20.34 -4.96 -31.77
C GLU A 67 20.49 -5.42 -33.22
N GLU A 68 21.06 -6.61 -33.44
CA GLU A 68 21.17 -7.22 -34.77
C GLU A 68 19.80 -7.59 -35.35
N SER A 69 18.89 -8.12 -34.52
CA SER A 69 17.51 -8.41 -34.91
C SER A 69 16.75 -7.16 -35.33
N ASP A 70 16.87 -6.06 -34.54
CA ASP A 70 16.26 -4.78 -34.86
C ASP A 70 16.86 -4.13 -36.13
N ALA A 71 18.17 -4.30 -36.36
CA ALA A 71 18.81 -3.84 -37.60
C ALA A 71 18.28 -4.59 -38.84
N LEU A 72 18.16 -5.91 -38.75
CA LEU A 72 17.58 -6.74 -39.82
C LEU A 72 16.11 -6.39 -40.09
N ALA A 73 15.32 -6.17 -39.03
CA ALA A 73 13.93 -5.74 -39.18
C ALA A 73 13.81 -4.41 -39.91
N LYS A 74 14.67 -3.44 -39.55
CA LYS A 74 14.72 -2.13 -40.20
C LYS A 74 15.11 -2.24 -41.68
N GLU A 75 16.11 -3.06 -42.01
CA GLU A 75 16.53 -3.30 -43.38
C GLU A 75 15.42 -3.95 -44.22
N ALA A 76 14.67 -4.88 -43.60
CA ALA A 76 13.53 -5.54 -44.25
C ALA A 76 12.24 -4.69 -44.25
N GLY A 77 12.23 -3.48 -43.69
CA GLY A 77 11.02 -2.65 -43.57
C GLY A 77 9.96 -3.19 -42.61
N LEU A 78 10.36 -4.01 -41.63
CA LEU A 78 9.51 -4.63 -40.64
C LEU A 78 9.54 -3.85 -39.32
N PRO A 79 8.54 -4.02 -38.45
CA PRO A 79 8.59 -3.51 -37.09
C PRO A 79 9.79 -4.03 -36.32
N SER A 80 10.29 -3.27 -35.31
CA SER A 80 11.36 -3.72 -34.41
C SER A 80 10.96 -5.04 -33.74
N GLY A 81 11.90 -5.98 -33.66
CA GLY A 81 11.69 -7.30 -33.08
C GLY A 81 12.37 -8.41 -33.89
N TYR A 82 12.13 -9.65 -33.47
CA TYR A 82 12.68 -10.82 -34.11
C TYR A 82 11.66 -11.48 -35.05
N HIS A 83 12.03 -11.73 -36.32
CA HIS A 83 11.17 -12.25 -37.36
C HIS A 83 11.62 -13.60 -37.91
N GLY A 84 12.19 -14.46 -37.07
CA GLY A 84 12.48 -15.85 -37.46
C GLY A 84 13.77 -16.06 -38.24
N TRP A 85 14.70 -15.09 -38.34
CA TRP A 85 15.90 -15.15 -39.19
C TRP A 85 16.82 -16.34 -38.95
N SER A 86 16.85 -16.94 -37.75
CA SER A 86 17.66 -18.10 -37.42
C SER A 86 16.87 -19.41 -37.36
N ARG A 87 15.56 -19.37 -37.65
CA ARG A 87 14.60 -20.48 -37.47
C ARG A 87 15.05 -21.77 -38.16
N ASP A 88 15.57 -21.67 -39.38
CA ASP A 88 15.91 -22.84 -40.22
C ASP A 88 17.41 -22.90 -40.56
N LYS A 89 18.24 -22.17 -39.84
CA LYS A 89 19.72 -22.18 -40.06
C LYS A 89 20.40 -23.43 -39.54
N GLY A 90 19.73 -24.24 -38.69
CA GLY A 90 20.32 -25.45 -38.09
C GLY A 90 21.52 -25.15 -37.19
N LEU A 91 21.50 -24.02 -36.50
CA LEU A 91 22.57 -23.63 -35.59
C LEU A 91 22.70 -24.61 -34.42
N ALA A 92 23.93 -24.86 -34.01
CA ALA A 92 24.22 -25.58 -32.77
C ALA A 92 24.38 -24.60 -31.60
N ASP A 93 24.39 -25.13 -30.37
CA ASP A 93 24.69 -24.34 -29.19
C ASP A 93 26.10 -23.73 -29.28
N GLY A 94 26.25 -22.52 -28.84
CA GLY A 94 27.52 -21.79 -28.92
C GLY A 94 27.56 -20.55 -28.03
N PRO A 95 28.74 -19.88 -27.99
CA PRO A 95 28.87 -18.63 -27.24
C PRO A 95 27.84 -17.60 -27.67
N ASN A 96 27.17 -16.97 -26.69
CA ASN A 96 26.15 -15.95 -26.89
C ASN A 96 24.85 -16.43 -27.59
N CYS A 97 24.69 -17.73 -27.88
CA CYS A 97 23.45 -18.26 -28.41
C CYS A 97 22.32 -18.25 -27.38
N VAL A 98 21.16 -17.76 -27.79
CA VAL A 98 19.90 -17.95 -27.06
C VAL A 98 19.12 -19.12 -27.69
N VAL A 99 18.17 -19.66 -26.94
CA VAL A 99 17.18 -20.60 -27.49
C VAL A 99 15.84 -19.88 -27.63
N ARG A 100 15.25 -19.95 -28.82
CA ARG A 100 13.94 -19.38 -29.11
C ARG A 100 12.91 -20.47 -29.34
N PHE A 101 11.72 -20.26 -28.80
CA PHE A 101 10.55 -21.10 -29.09
C PHE A 101 10.11 -20.87 -30.52
N ARG A 102 9.80 -21.94 -31.24
CA ARG A 102 9.25 -21.88 -32.59
C ARG A 102 7.72 -21.68 -32.53
N THR A 103 7.30 -20.43 -32.54
CA THR A 103 5.89 -20.07 -32.48
C THR A 103 5.18 -20.54 -33.79
N PRO A 104 3.99 -21.14 -33.72
CA PRO A 104 3.21 -21.44 -34.92
C PRO A 104 2.95 -20.16 -35.73
N GLU A 105 3.08 -20.26 -37.07
CA GLU A 105 2.87 -19.10 -37.96
C GLU A 105 1.40 -18.77 -38.16
N GLU A 106 0.54 -19.76 -37.98
CA GLU A 106 -0.92 -19.64 -38.15
C GLU A 106 -1.64 -20.19 -36.91
N GLY A 107 -2.87 -19.79 -36.72
CA GLY A 107 -3.72 -20.26 -35.65
C GLY A 107 -4.05 -19.19 -34.61
N THR A 108 -4.85 -19.58 -33.67
CA THR A 108 -5.31 -18.70 -32.59
C THR A 108 -5.21 -19.43 -31.25
N ILE A 109 -4.55 -18.82 -30.28
CA ILE A 109 -4.52 -19.29 -28.88
C ILE A 109 -5.70 -18.63 -28.18
N VAL A 110 -6.56 -19.45 -27.57
CA VAL A 110 -7.73 -19.00 -26.83
C VAL A 110 -7.52 -19.26 -25.36
N ILE A 111 -7.62 -18.21 -24.56
CA ILE A 111 -7.56 -18.27 -23.10
C ILE A 111 -8.98 -18.07 -22.57
N GLN A 112 -9.50 -19.04 -21.83
CA GLN A 112 -10.74 -18.90 -21.07
C GLN A 112 -10.37 -18.35 -19.68
N ASP A 113 -10.33 -17.04 -19.58
CA ASP A 113 -9.96 -16.36 -18.33
C ASP A 113 -11.20 -16.14 -17.47
N VAL A 114 -11.12 -16.50 -16.18
CA VAL A 114 -12.26 -16.40 -15.26
C VAL A 114 -12.77 -14.96 -15.12
N ILE A 115 -11.85 -14.00 -15.11
CA ILE A 115 -12.19 -12.59 -14.92
C ILE A 115 -12.39 -11.89 -16.27
N ARG A 116 -11.44 -12.05 -17.21
CA ARG A 116 -11.45 -11.35 -18.51
C ARG A 116 -12.44 -11.96 -19.50
N GLY A 117 -12.81 -13.22 -19.28
CA GLY A 117 -13.58 -14.01 -20.26
C GLY A 117 -12.68 -14.56 -21.36
N GLU A 118 -13.23 -14.79 -22.52
CA GLU A 118 -12.48 -15.29 -23.65
C GLU A 118 -11.53 -14.23 -24.22
N VAL A 119 -10.23 -14.53 -24.21
CA VAL A 119 -9.17 -13.70 -24.79
C VAL A 119 -8.48 -14.49 -25.90
N ARG A 120 -8.32 -13.88 -27.07
CA ARG A 120 -7.75 -14.51 -28.29
C ARG A 120 -6.44 -13.84 -28.68
N PHE A 121 -5.44 -14.65 -28.98
CA PHE A 121 -4.15 -14.21 -29.54
C PHE A 121 -3.88 -14.90 -30.84
N SER A 122 -3.59 -14.11 -31.89
CA SER A 122 -3.14 -14.65 -33.19
C SER A 122 -1.70 -15.14 -33.04
N CYS A 123 -1.42 -16.38 -33.47
CA CYS A 123 -0.06 -16.90 -33.49
C CYS A 123 0.86 -16.05 -34.39
N ALA A 124 0.34 -15.51 -35.48
CA ALA A 124 1.08 -14.65 -36.41
C ALA A 124 1.56 -13.32 -35.80
N GLU A 125 0.96 -12.87 -34.66
CA GLU A 125 1.38 -11.67 -33.93
C GLU A 125 2.39 -11.96 -32.83
N LEU A 126 2.67 -13.23 -32.56
CA LEU A 126 3.64 -13.65 -31.55
C LEU A 126 4.99 -13.91 -32.22
N GLU A 127 6.02 -13.18 -31.76
CA GLU A 127 7.40 -13.50 -32.20
C GLU A 127 7.87 -14.84 -31.60
N ASP A 128 8.91 -15.42 -32.21
CA ASP A 128 9.68 -16.51 -31.60
C ASP A 128 10.40 -15.98 -30.35
N PHE A 129 9.83 -16.22 -29.20
CA PHE A 129 10.30 -15.66 -27.93
C PHE A 129 11.45 -16.50 -27.31
N VAL A 130 12.31 -15.85 -26.55
CA VAL A 130 13.45 -16.49 -25.89
C VAL A 130 12.98 -17.37 -24.73
N VAL A 131 13.40 -18.64 -24.73
CA VAL A 131 13.17 -19.62 -23.66
C VAL A 131 14.44 -19.90 -22.84
N ARG A 132 15.64 -19.68 -23.41
CA ARG A 132 16.94 -19.73 -22.70
C ARG A 132 17.78 -18.53 -23.11
N ARG A 133 18.33 -17.85 -22.12
CA ARG A 133 19.25 -16.71 -22.32
C ARG A 133 20.63 -17.18 -22.78
N SER A 134 21.47 -16.25 -23.21
CA SER A 134 22.84 -16.53 -23.65
C SER A 134 23.79 -17.00 -22.53
N ASP A 135 23.45 -16.70 -21.28
CA ASP A 135 24.16 -17.20 -20.10
C ASP A 135 23.77 -18.65 -19.74
N GLY A 136 22.89 -19.28 -20.52
CA GLY A 136 22.37 -20.62 -20.28
C GLY A 136 21.17 -20.70 -19.34
N SER A 137 20.75 -19.59 -18.74
CA SER A 137 19.60 -19.59 -17.81
C SER A 137 18.26 -19.62 -18.57
N PRO A 138 17.35 -20.52 -18.18
CA PRO A 138 15.96 -20.49 -18.70
C PRO A 138 15.24 -19.19 -18.33
N THR A 139 14.29 -18.79 -19.18
CA THR A 139 13.44 -17.63 -18.87
C THR A 139 12.32 -18.01 -17.91
N PHE A 140 11.71 -17.01 -17.28
CA PHE A 140 10.55 -17.21 -16.39
C PHE A 140 9.37 -17.93 -17.09
N LEU A 141 9.25 -17.81 -18.41
CA LEU A 141 8.18 -18.48 -19.16
C LEU A 141 8.27 -20.00 -19.06
N VAL A 142 9.50 -20.55 -19.19
CA VAL A 142 9.76 -21.98 -19.07
C VAL A 142 9.65 -22.39 -17.59
N ALA A 143 10.27 -21.61 -16.70
CA ALA A 143 10.26 -21.92 -15.28
C ALA A 143 8.81 -21.99 -14.74
N ASN A 144 7.95 -21.04 -15.09
CA ASN A 144 6.57 -21.05 -14.66
C ASN A 144 5.79 -22.25 -15.24
N ALA A 145 5.90 -22.52 -16.55
CA ALA A 145 5.20 -23.67 -17.15
C ALA A 145 5.59 -24.99 -16.48
N VAL A 146 6.89 -25.21 -16.29
CA VAL A 146 7.42 -26.46 -15.73
C VAL A 146 7.08 -26.61 -14.26
N ASP A 147 7.25 -25.52 -13.48
CA ASP A 147 6.99 -25.56 -12.02
C ASP A 147 5.49 -25.65 -11.74
N ASP A 148 4.64 -24.94 -12.50
CA ASP A 148 3.19 -25.04 -12.33
C ASP A 148 2.68 -26.47 -12.61
N ALA A 149 3.23 -27.13 -13.63
CA ALA A 149 2.89 -28.50 -13.93
C ALA A 149 3.41 -29.49 -12.86
N ASP A 150 4.68 -29.38 -12.49
CA ASP A 150 5.32 -30.26 -11.50
C ASP A 150 4.71 -30.12 -10.10
N MET A 151 4.27 -28.91 -9.73
CA MET A 151 3.59 -28.62 -8.48
C MET A 151 2.06 -28.79 -8.54
N SER A 152 1.53 -29.27 -9.67
CA SER A 152 0.09 -29.50 -9.89
C SER A 152 -0.76 -28.25 -9.59
N ILE A 153 -0.31 -27.08 -10.02
CA ILE A 153 -1.03 -25.82 -9.84
C ILE A 153 -2.33 -25.84 -10.66
N THR A 154 -3.45 -25.68 -9.99
CA THR A 154 -4.78 -25.73 -10.62
C THR A 154 -5.27 -24.36 -11.09
N HIS A 155 -4.82 -23.28 -10.45
CA HIS A 155 -5.24 -21.90 -10.75
C HIS A 155 -4.04 -20.98 -10.77
N VAL A 156 -3.95 -20.14 -11.81
CA VAL A 156 -2.97 -19.04 -11.91
C VAL A 156 -3.72 -17.72 -11.84
N ILE A 157 -3.66 -17.08 -10.66
CA ILE A 157 -4.30 -15.79 -10.39
C ILE A 157 -3.20 -14.74 -10.29
N ARG A 158 -3.20 -13.73 -11.20
CA ARG A 158 -2.12 -12.73 -11.27
C ARG A 158 -2.58 -11.43 -11.92
N GLY A 159 -1.74 -10.40 -11.93
CA GLY A 159 -2.05 -9.13 -12.57
C GLY A 159 -2.20 -9.25 -14.10
N GLU A 160 -3.08 -8.46 -14.70
CA GLU A 160 -3.33 -8.45 -16.15
C GLU A 160 -2.13 -7.97 -16.99
N ASP A 161 -1.13 -7.36 -16.38
CA ASP A 161 0.12 -7.02 -17.05
C ASP A 161 0.90 -8.25 -17.54
N LEU A 162 0.59 -9.42 -16.99
CA LEU A 162 1.12 -10.72 -17.45
C LEU A 162 0.21 -11.45 -18.44
N LEU A 163 -0.94 -10.90 -18.80
CA LEU A 163 -1.89 -11.55 -19.73
C LEU A 163 -1.23 -11.87 -21.08
N ASN A 164 -0.42 -10.96 -21.63
CA ASN A 164 0.30 -11.17 -22.89
C ASN A 164 1.41 -12.24 -22.83
N THR A 165 1.77 -12.71 -21.65
CA THR A 165 2.72 -13.82 -21.48
C THR A 165 2.03 -15.17 -21.44
N THR A 166 0.75 -15.21 -21.12
CA THR A 166 -0.04 -16.44 -20.98
C THR A 166 -0.04 -17.30 -22.25
N PRO A 167 -0.26 -16.76 -23.47
CA PRO A 167 -0.22 -17.57 -24.68
C PRO A 167 1.14 -18.23 -24.90
N LYS A 168 2.24 -17.58 -24.53
CA LYS A 168 3.61 -18.11 -24.62
C LYS A 168 3.80 -19.30 -23.66
N VAL A 169 3.31 -19.18 -22.42
CA VAL A 169 3.34 -20.28 -21.43
C VAL A 169 2.48 -21.44 -21.91
N MET A 170 1.30 -21.19 -22.47
CA MET A 170 0.43 -22.24 -23.03
C MET A 170 1.08 -23.00 -24.20
N LEU A 171 1.80 -22.31 -25.09
CA LEU A 171 2.56 -22.94 -26.16
C LEU A 171 3.68 -23.86 -25.63
N ILE A 172 4.41 -23.40 -24.60
CA ILE A 172 5.43 -24.25 -23.93
C ILE A 172 4.76 -25.48 -23.30
N TRP A 173 3.61 -25.29 -22.66
CA TRP A 173 2.84 -26.34 -22.00
C TRP A 173 2.47 -27.45 -23.00
N ASP A 174 1.91 -27.05 -24.15
CA ASP A 174 1.54 -27.99 -25.22
C ASP A 174 2.77 -28.69 -25.83
N ALA A 175 3.84 -27.94 -26.09
CA ALA A 175 5.05 -28.48 -26.72
C ALA A 175 5.82 -29.48 -25.82
N LEU A 176 5.66 -29.36 -24.51
CA LEU A 176 6.26 -30.27 -23.52
C LEU A 176 5.31 -31.36 -23.03
N ASP A 177 4.05 -31.38 -23.51
CA ASP A 177 2.99 -32.31 -23.08
C ASP A 177 2.86 -32.37 -21.54
N LEU A 178 2.70 -31.18 -20.89
CA LEU A 178 2.66 -31.06 -19.44
C LEU A 178 1.30 -31.45 -18.81
N GLY A 179 0.36 -31.98 -19.60
CA GLY A 179 -0.96 -32.39 -19.13
C GLY A 179 -1.99 -31.28 -19.07
N GLU A 180 -2.90 -31.33 -18.11
CA GLU A 180 -3.99 -30.37 -17.99
C GLU A 180 -3.47 -28.97 -17.59
N LYS A 181 -3.92 -27.94 -18.33
CA LYS A 181 -3.53 -26.57 -18.08
C LYS A 181 -4.26 -25.98 -16.85
N PRO A 182 -3.62 -25.12 -16.07
CA PRO A 182 -4.30 -24.42 -14.98
C PRO A 182 -5.38 -23.47 -15.50
N THR A 183 -6.36 -23.20 -14.68
CA THR A 183 -7.34 -22.12 -14.89
C THR A 183 -6.65 -20.77 -14.69
N TYR A 184 -6.83 -19.84 -15.64
CA TYR A 184 -6.24 -18.51 -15.56
C TYR A 184 -7.27 -17.48 -15.10
N ALA A 185 -6.82 -16.54 -14.28
CA ALA A 185 -7.58 -15.38 -13.85
C ALA A 185 -6.65 -14.15 -13.75
N HIS A 186 -6.88 -13.16 -14.61
CA HIS A 186 -6.07 -11.95 -14.64
C HIS A 186 -6.78 -10.80 -13.96
N LEU A 187 -6.26 -10.45 -12.77
CA LEU A 187 -6.73 -9.35 -11.92
C LEU A 187 -6.49 -7.99 -12.59
N PRO A 188 -7.39 -7.00 -12.40
CA PRO A 188 -7.22 -5.67 -12.95
C PRO A 188 -5.97 -4.97 -12.38
N LEU A 189 -5.42 -4.03 -13.16
CA LEU A 189 -4.32 -3.18 -12.70
C LEU A 189 -4.78 -2.27 -11.56
N LEU A 190 -3.92 -2.12 -10.57
CA LEU A 190 -4.06 -1.09 -9.56
C LEU A 190 -3.58 0.26 -10.13
N VAL A 191 -4.41 1.29 -9.96
CA VAL A 191 -4.15 2.63 -10.48
C VAL A 191 -4.24 3.67 -9.36
N ASN A 192 -3.53 4.79 -9.55
CA ASN A 192 -3.61 5.96 -8.69
C ASN A 192 -4.75 6.90 -9.11
N GLU A 193 -4.89 8.05 -8.43
CA GLU A 193 -5.90 9.08 -8.72
C GLU A 193 -5.88 9.59 -10.17
N GLN A 194 -4.69 9.61 -10.81
CA GLN A 194 -4.54 10.01 -12.21
C GLN A 194 -4.81 8.84 -13.19
N ARG A 195 -5.35 7.71 -12.71
CA ARG A 195 -5.60 6.48 -13.46
C ARG A 195 -4.34 5.89 -14.13
N LYS A 196 -3.17 6.15 -13.58
CA LYS A 196 -1.91 5.54 -14.02
C LYS A 196 -1.61 4.32 -13.14
N LYS A 197 -1.01 3.28 -13.74
CA LYS A 197 -0.55 2.09 -13.01
C LYS A 197 0.28 2.51 -11.79
N LEU A 198 -0.07 2.00 -10.60
CA LEU A 198 0.71 2.18 -9.38
C LEU A 198 2.16 1.71 -9.58
N SER A 199 3.10 2.47 -9.08
CA SER A 199 4.53 2.20 -9.24
C SER A 199 5.27 2.51 -7.95
N LYS A 200 6.00 1.52 -7.41
CA LYS A 200 6.87 1.68 -6.21
C LYS A 200 7.87 2.85 -6.29
N ARG A 201 8.17 3.35 -7.50
CA ARG A 201 9.11 4.46 -7.70
C ARG A 201 8.47 5.85 -7.65
N ARG A 202 7.16 5.94 -7.78
CA ARG A 202 6.43 7.21 -7.89
C ARG A 202 5.37 7.38 -6.82
N ASP A 203 4.84 6.29 -6.34
CA ASP A 203 3.73 6.26 -5.40
C ASP A 203 4.25 5.59 -4.12
N ASP A 204 4.09 6.23 -2.97
CA ASP A 204 4.45 5.66 -1.66
C ASP A 204 3.43 4.58 -1.28
N VAL A 205 3.58 3.41 -1.89
CA VAL A 205 2.64 2.29 -1.77
C VAL A 205 3.30 1.01 -1.25
N SER A 206 4.37 1.15 -0.48
CA SER A 206 4.93 0.02 0.23
C SER A 206 4.00 -0.37 1.39
N LEU A 207 3.65 -1.66 1.48
CA LEU A 207 2.87 -2.16 2.61
C LEU A 207 3.54 -1.85 3.94
N MET A 208 4.87 -1.97 4.00
CA MET A 208 5.64 -1.70 5.21
C MET A 208 5.55 -0.24 5.64
N ASP A 209 5.45 0.71 4.69
CA ASP A 209 5.28 2.13 5.00
C ASP A 209 3.90 2.40 5.60
N PHE A 210 2.85 1.73 5.11
CA PHE A 210 1.53 1.80 5.72
C PHE A 210 1.51 1.22 7.13
N LEU A 211 2.08 0.03 7.33
CA LEU A 211 2.17 -0.59 8.66
C LEU A 211 3.01 0.29 9.61
N GLY A 212 4.11 0.87 9.12
CA GLY A 212 4.93 1.82 9.87
C GLY A 212 4.19 3.10 10.28
N GLN A 213 3.21 3.52 9.49
CA GLN A 213 2.29 4.63 9.84
C GLN A 213 1.18 4.20 10.81
N GLY A 214 1.10 2.94 11.19
CA GLY A 214 0.10 2.43 12.12
C GLY A 214 -1.25 2.11 11.47
N TYR A 215 -1.24 1.72 10.19
CA TYR A 215 -2.38 0.99 9.64
C TYR A 215 -2.36 -0.44 10.17
N LEU A 216 -3.50 -0.92 10.60
CA LEU A 216 -3.65 -2.27 11.15
C LEU A 216 -3.62 -3.33 10.02
N PRO A 217 -2.92 -4.45 10.21
CA PRO A 217 -2.90 -5.54 9.23
C PRO A 217 -4.30 -5.97 8.77
N LYS A 218 -5.25 -6.13 9.70
CA LYS A 218 -6.64 -6.51 9.39
C LYS A 218 -7.36 -5.47 8.51
N ALA A 219 -7.10 -4.18 8.71
CA ALA A 219 -7.66 -3.11 7.89
C ALA A 219 -7.06 -3.11 6.47
N MET A 220 -5.73 -3.33 6.38
CA MET A 220 -5.05 -3.49 5.09
C MET A 220 -5.60 -4.67 4.30
N VAL A 221 -5.76 -5.84 4.91
CA VAL A 221 -6.32 -7.03 4.26
C VAL A 221 -7.74 -6.76 3.77
N ASN A 222 -8.58 -6.14 4.61
CA ASN A 222 -9.95 -5.78 4.22
C ASN A 222 -9.95 -4.81 3.02
N HIS A 223 -9.14 -3.75 3.07
CA HIS A 223 -9.05 -2.79 1.97
C HIS A 223 -8.54 -3.44 0.67
N LEU A 224 -7.48 -4.26 0.75
CA LEU A 224 -6.93 -4.96 -0.40
C LEU A 224 -7.93 -5.93 -1.02
N ALA A 225 -8.74 -6.61 -0.22
CA ALA A 225 -9.79 -7.51 -0.70
C ALA A 225 -10.87 -6.78 -1.51
N LEU A 226 -11.14 -5.50 -1.20
CA LEU A 226 -12.10 -4.68 -1.94
C LEU A 226 -11.56 -4.13 -3.27
N LEU A 227 -10.26 -4.30 -3.54
CA LEU A 227 -9.67 -3.83 -4.80
C LEU A 227 -10.07 -4.73 -5.96
N GLY A 228 -11.04 -4.27 -6.72
CA GLY A 228 -11.60 -5.00 -7.86
C GLY A 228 -12.70 -6.00 -7.51
N TRP A 229 -13.07 -6.13 -6.23
CA TRP A 229 -14.20 -6.95 -5.78
C TRP A 229 -15.09 -6.15 -4.85
N GLY A 230 -16.38 -6.45 -4.83
CA GLY A 230 -17.34 -5.88 -3.88
C GLY A 230 -18.21 -6.99 -3.28
N PRO A 231 -18.48 -6.92 -1.98
CA PRO A 231 -19.37 -7.87 -1.32
C PRO A 231 -20.80 -7.76 -1.86
N PRO A 232 -21.54 -8.87 -1.94
CA PRO A 232 -22.89 -8.90 -2.54
C PRO A 232 -23.96 -8.13 -1.75
N ASP A 233 -23.69 -7.80 -0.51
CA ASP A 233 -24.57 -7.08 0.43
C ASP A 233 -24.14 -5.63 0.70
N ASP A 234 -23.12 -5.14 -0.03
CA ASP A 234 -22.55 -3.80 0.10
C ASP A 234 -21.92 -3.48 1.49
N VAL A 235 -21.76 -4.47 2.38
CA VAL A 235 -21.08 -4.30 3.66
C VAL A 235 -19.57 -4.48 3.45
N GLU A 236 -18.84 -3.39 3.43
CA GLU A 236 -17.41 -3.38 3.06
C GLU A 236 -16.46 -3.72 4.22
N ILE A 237 -16.79 -3.32 5.44
CA ILE A 237 -15.95 -3.55 6.63
C ILE A 237 -16.44 -4.80 7.36
N ARG A 238 -15.60 -5.83 7.36
CA ARG A 238 -15.92 -7.12 7.98
C ARG A 238 -14.66 -7.96 8.23
N PRO A 239 -14.72 -8.95 9.13
CA PRO A 239 -13.63 -9.87 9.37
C PRO A 239 -13.22 -10.64 8.09
N ILE A 240 -11.92 -10.95 7.96
CA ILE A 240 -11.39 -11.66 6.79
C ILE A 240 -12.07 -13.02 6.57
N SER A 241 -12.50 -13.72 7.62
CA SER A 241 -13.23 -14.97 7.51
C SER A 241 -14.52 -14.82 6.71
N GLU A 242 -15.28 -13.74 6.93
CA GLU A 242 -16.50 -13.47 6.17
C GLU A 242 -16.20 -13.07 4.73
N ILE A 243 -15.11 -12.34 4.50
CA ILE A 243 -14.64 -12.02 3.14
C ILE A 243 -14.33 -13.29 2.37
N VAL A 244 -13.61 -14.24 2.98
CA VAL A 244 -13.27 -15.54 2.38
C VAL A 244 -14.53 -16.33 2.01
N ASP A 245 -15.54 -16.35 2.88
CA ASP A 245 -16.79 -17.08 2.64
C ASP A 245 -17.63 -16.46 1.50
N LEU A 246 -17.55 -15.15 1.32
CA LEU A 246 -18.31 -14.40 0.31
C LEU A 246 -17.57 -14.27 -1.02
N PHE A 247 -16.24 -14.38 -1.00
CA PHE A 247 -15.42 -14.15 -2.18
C PHE A 247 -15.65 -15.22 -3.25
N LYS A 248 -15.88 -14.74 -4.47
CA LYS A 248 -15.90 -15.58 -5.67
C LYS A 248 -15.08 -14.91 -6.76
N LEU A 249 -14.16 -15.67 -7.34
CA LEU A 249 -13.23 -15.17 -8.35
C LEU A 249 -13.95 -14.60 -9.58
N GLU A 250 -15.10 -15.18 -9.96
CA GLU A 250 -15.93 -14.75 -11.07
C GLU A 250 -16.58 -13.38 -10.85
N ASN A 251 -16.66 -12.94 -9.58
CA ASN A 251 -17.23 -11.64 -9.21
C ASN A 251 -16.20 -10.51 -9.21
N VAL A 252 -14.93 -10.81 -9.53
CA VAL A 252 -13.90 -9.77 -9.67
C VAL A 252 -14.17 -8.92 -10.91
N ASN A 253 -14.15 -7.60 -10.74
CA ASN A 253 -14.39 -6.63 -11.79
C ASN A 253 -13.25 -6.61 -12.82
N LYS A 254 -13.60 -6.40 -14.10
CA LYS A 254 -12.61 -6.27 -15.20
C LYS A 254 -11.91 -4.91 -15.22
N GLY A 255 -12.54 -3.86 -14.67
CA GLY A 255 -12.00 -2.49 -14.68
C GLY A 255 -10.85 -2.31 -13.72
N SER A 256 -9.90 -1.42 -14.05
CA SER A 256 -8.80 -1.07 -13.15
C SER A 256 -9.30 -0.66 -11.77
N ALA A 257 -8.66 -1.15 -10.72
CA ALA A 257 -9.01 -0.84 -9.34
C ALA A 257 -8.22 0.38 -8.84
N PHE A 258 -8.92 1.37 -8.33
CA PHE A 258 -8.31 2.56 -7.74
C PHE A 258 -7.90 2.27 -6.28
N PHE A 259 -6.63 2.50 -5.98
CA PHE A 259 -6.13 2.42 -4.60
C PHE A 259 -6.45 3.73 -3.89
N ASP A 260 -7.55 3.76 -3.15
CA ASP A 260 -8.09 4.91 -2.46
C ASP A 260 -7.57 4.96 -1.01
N VAL A 261 -6.61 5.86 -0.75
CA VAL A 261 -6.04 6.05 0.59
C VAL A 261 -7.07 6.62 1.56
N ALA A 262 -7.99 7.49 1.11
CA ALA A 262 -9.02 8.02 2.00
C ALA A 262 -10.02 6.94 2.44
N LYS A 263 -10.32 5.99 1.56
CA LYS A 263 -11.10 4.80 1.91
C LYS A 263 -10.34 3.90 2.89
N LEU A 264 -9.03 3.72 2.69
CA LEU A 264 -8.19 2.97 3.62
C LEU A 264 -8.16 3.64 5.00
N ASP A 265 -8.01 4.98 5.06
CA ASP A 265 -8.08 5.76 6.31
C ASP A 265 -9.40 5.53 7.04
N HIS A 266 -10.52 5.52 6.31
CA HIS A 266 -11.83 5.25 6.88
C HIS A 266 -11.92 3.84 7.45
N ILE A 267 -11.56 2.82 6.66
CA ILE A 267 -11.57 1.42 7.09
C ILE A 267 -10.68 1.23 8.32
N ASN A 268 -9.45 1.77 8.27
CA ASN A 268 -8.51 1.63 9.38
C ASN A 268 -9.03 2.32 10.65
N GLY A 269 -9.64 3.51 10.52
CA GLY A 269 -10.29 4.20 11.63
C GLY A 269 -11.40 3.36 12.30
N GLU A 270 -12.23 2.65 11.51
CA GLU A 270 -13.23 1.74 12.08
C GLU A 270 -12.56 0.61 12.87
N TYR A 271 -11.52 -0.03 12.31
CA TYR A 271 -10.76 -1.08 13.00
C TYR A 271 -10.00 -0.59 14.24
N ILE A 272 -9.60 0.69 14.31
CA ILE A 272 -8.98 1.31 15.50
C ILE A 272 -10.01 1.49 16.62
N ARG A 273 -11.28 1.72 16.29
CA ARG A 273 -12.36 1.91 17.26
C ARG A 273 -12.91 0.61 17.86
N GLU A 274 -12.64 -0.54 17.22
CA GLU A 274 -13.15 -1.84 17.70
C GLU A 274 -12.54 -2.32 19.03
N PRO A 275 -11.19 -2.27 19.23
CA PRO A 275 -10.58 -2.84 20.42
C PRO A 275 -10.91 -2.03 21.69
N PRO A 276 -10.83 -2.69 22.88
CA PRO A 276 -10.88 -2.01 24.15
C PRO A 276 -9.84 -0.89 24.26
N LEU A 277 -10.12 0.12 25.10
CA LEU A 277 -9.27 1.30 25.24
C LEU A 277 -7.83 0.95 25.66
N GLU A 278 -7.69 -0.05 26.51
CA GLU A 278 -6.38 -0.53 26.99
C GLU A 278 -5.51 -1.04 25.84
N GLU A 279 -6.10 -1.77 24.91
CA GLU A 279 -5.40 -2.29 23.71
C GLU A 279 -5.02 -1.13 22.77
N PHE A 280 -5.92 -0.15 22.59
CA PHE A 280 -5.61 1.05 21.80
C PHE A 280 -4.42 1.81 22.41
N ILE A 281 -4.39 1.99 23.74
CA ILE A 281 -3.29 2.64 24.45
C ILE A 281 -1.98 1.87 24.22
N GLU A 282 -1.99 0.56 24.37
CA GLU A 282 -0.82 -0.30 24.15
C GLU A 282 -0.26 -0.16 22.73
N ILE A 283 -1.12 -0.30 21.71
CA ILE A 283 -0.71 -0.15 20.30
C ILE A 283 -0.21 1.26 19.99
N SER A 284 -0.70 2.28 20.70
CA SER A 284 -0.26 3.67 20.51
C SER A 284 1.15 3.94 21.05
N GLN A 285 1.67 3.15 22.01
CA GLN A 285 2.95 3.41 22.70
C GLN A 285 4.13 3.64 21.76
N PRO A 286 4.36 2.84 20.70
CA PRO A 286 5.45 3.07 19.75
C PRO A 286 5.40 4.45 19.08
N PHE A 287 4.21 5.01 18.89
CA PHE A 287 4.01 6.29 18.23
C PHE A 287 4.13 7.50 19.17
N VAL A 288 3.86 7.32 20.44
CA VAL A 288 3.89 8.42 21.43
C VAL A 288 5.15 8.42 22.31
N TYR A 289 5.87 7.30 22.35
CA TYR A 289 7.05 7.13 23.20
C TYR A 289 8.22 6.41 22.50
N GLY A 290 8.10 6.07 21.21
CA GLY A 290 9.10 5.32 20.43
C GLY A 290 10.44 6.06 20.31
N VAL A 291 11.52 5.30 20.04
CA VAL A 291 12.88 5.85 19.90
C VAL A 291 13.03 6.60 18.58
N ASP A 292 12.32 6.15 17.55
CA ASP A 292 12.43 6.62 16.15
C ASP A 292 11.22 7.47 15.72
N THR A 293 10.41 7.95 16.67
CA THR A 293 9.24 8.79 16.36
C THR A 293 9.61 10.26 16.39
N ASP A 294 9.21 10.99 15.37
CA ASP A 294 9.31 12.46 15.28
C ASP A 294 8.18 13.09 16.12
N ILE A 295 8.30 12.98 17.45
CA ILE A 295 7.37 13.57 18.40
C ILE A 295 7.85 14.96 18.83
N PRO A 296 6.96 15.97 18.94
CA PRO A 296 7.35 17.35 19.27
C PRO A 296 7.67 17.57 20.76
N TRP A 297 7.66 16.56 21.61
CA TRP A 297 7.94 16.66 23.04
C TRP A 297 9.12 15.79 23.47
N ALA A 298 9.76 16.18 24.59
CA ALA A 298 10.78 15.34 25.19
C ALA A 298 10.14 14.12 25.88
N LYS A 299 10.79 12.96 25.84
CA LYS A 299 10.32 11.74 26.53
C LYS A 299 10.08 11.97 28.03
N ALA A 300 10.86 12.84 28.65
CA ALA A 300 10.72 13.18 30.07
C ALA A 300 9.44 13.97 30.40
N THR A 301 8.81 14.61 29.40
CA THR A 301 7.57 15.38 29.62
C THR A 301 6.31 14.55 29.36
N TYR A 302 6.45 13.39 28.68
CA TYR A 302 5.32 12.50 28.45
C TYR A 302 4.88 11.81 29.75
N LYS A 303 3.58 11.87 30.01
CA LYS A 303 2.93 11.27 31.17
C LYS A 303 1.86 10.30 30.70
N PRO A 304 2.06 8.98 30.82
CA PRO A 304 1.09 7.96 30.38
C PRO A 304 -0.30 8.18 30.96
N GLU A 305 -0.39 8.53 32.26
CA GLU A 305 -1.64 8.78 32.96
C GLU A 305 -2.43 9.96 32.39
N VAL A 306 -1.77 10.93 31.77
CA VAL A 306 -2.43 12.06 31.09
C VAL A 306 -2.91 11.64 29.71
N PHE A 307 -2.17 10.77 29.01
CA PHE A 307 -2.65 10.20 27.76
C PHE A 307 -3.90 9.34 27.98
N GLU A 308 -3.93 8.53 29.04
CA GLU A 308 -5.09 7.68 29.39
C GLU A 308 -6.38 8.51 29.56
N LEU A 309 -6.32 9.71 30.13
CA LEU A 309 -7.47 10.61 30.28
C LEU A 309 -8.12 11.00 28.95
N VAL A 310 -7.34 11.12 27.89
CA VAL A 310 -7.80 11.58 26.59
C VAL A 310 -7.84 10.47 25.52
N ALA A 311 -7.33 9.29 25.83
CA ALA A 311 -7.14 8.21 24.87
C ALA A 311 -8.43 7.78 24.18
N HIS A 312 -9.56 7.73 24.90
CA HIS A 312 -10.86 7.40 24.31
C HIS A 312 -11.24 8.41 23.21
N GLU A 313 -11.06 9.69 23.47
CA GLU A 313 -11.38 10.74 22.51
C GLU A 313 -10.44 10.77 21.30
N VAL A 314 -9.19 10.35 21.50
CA VAL A 314 -8.21 10.17 20.44
C VAL A 314 -8.57 8.97 19.58
N GLN A 315 -8.89 7.81 20.18
CA GLN A 315 -9.31 6.59 19.51
C GLN A 315 -10.47 6.84 18.54
N GLN A 316 -11.44 7.67 18.94
CA GLN A 316 -12.61 7.99 18.11
C GLN A 316 -12.28 8.85 16.89
N ARG A 317 -11.09 9.47 16.82
CA ARG A 317 -10.75 10.49 15.81
C ARG A 317 -9.59 10.15 14.89
N VAL A 318 -8.72 9.25 15.31
CA VAL A 318 -7.57 8.87 14.49
C VAL A 318 -7.95 7.90 13.38
N SER A 319 -7.33 8.07 12.24
CA SER A 319 -7.43 7.13 11.11
C SER A 319 -6.24 6.18 11.05
N LYS A 320 -5.14 6.51 11.70
CA LYS A 320 -3.93 5.70 11.86
C LYS A 320 -3.18 6.09 13.13
N PHE A 321 -2.37 5.18 13.66
CA PHE A 321 -1.69 5.43 14.93
C PHE A 321 -0.65 6.54 14.86
N ALA A 322 -0.02 6.79 13.72
CA ALA A 322 0.88 7.92 13.52
C ALA A 322 0.19 9.30 13.67
N ASP A 323 -1.13 9.35 13.66
CA ASP A 323 -1.88 10.59 13.91
C ASP A 323 -2.05 10.90 15.39
N VAL A 324 -1.85 9.93 16.29
CA VAL A 324 -2.03 10.10 17.74
C VAL A 324 -1.22 11.29 18.29
N PRO A 325 0.08 11.45 17.94
CA PRO A 325 0.87 12.59 18.41
C PRO A 325 0.25 13.96 18.07
N ARG A 326 -0.37 14.10 16.94
CA ARG A 326 -1.04 15.35 16.51
C ARG A 326 -2.16 15.77 17.45
N PHE A 327 -2.88 14.79 18.05
CA PHE A 327 -4.00 15.07 18.94
C PHE A 327 -3.55 15.40 20.37
N ILE A 328 -2.41 14.90 20.81
CA ILE A 328 -1.95 15.01 22.21
C ILE A 328 -0.70 15.88 22.37
N GLY A 329 0.01 16.21 21.30
CA GLY A 329 1.30 16.91 21.36
C GLY A 329 1.26 18.22 22.13
N TRP A 330 0.16 18.97 22.03
CA TRP A 330 -0.04 20.21 22.77
C TRP A 330 -0.06 20.03 24.29
N ILE A 331 -0.33 18.81 24.79
CA ILE A 331 -0.35 18.52 26.24
C ILE A 331 1.06 18.48 26.83
N PHE A 332 2.03 17.99 26.02
CA PHE A 332 3.38 17.67 26.46
C PHE A 332 4.45 18.66 26.00
N THR A 333 4.05 19.76 25.37
CA THR A 333 4.95 20.83 24.91
C THR A 333 4.65 22.13 25.65
N ASP A 334 5.64 23.01 25.85
CA ASP A 334 5.41 24.33 26.44
C ASP A 334 4.79 25.29 25.43
N GLU A 335 5.16 25.16 24.17
CA GLU A 335 4.70 26.00 23.07
C GLU A 335 3.96 25.19 22.02
N VAL A 336 3.05 25.85 21.32
CA VAL A 336 2.31 25.26 20.19
C VAL A 336 2.46 26.14 18.94
N GLU A 337 2.50 25.50 17.78
CA GLU A 337 2.42 26.20 16.49
C GLU A 337 0.96 26.43 16.10
N PHE A 338 0.68 27.59 15.50
CA PHE A 338 -0.68 27.93 15.08
C PHE A 338 -0.97 27.46 13.66
N ASP A 339 -1.97 26.60 13.51
CA ASP A 339 -2.49 26.14 12.22
C ASP A 339 -3.33 27.24 11.52
N THR A 340 -2.63 28.22 10.97
CA THR A 340 -3.22 29.44 10.38
C THR A 340 -3.89 29.22 9.03
N GLU A 341 -3.65 28.09 8.37
CA GLU A 341 -4.19 27.76 7.04
C GLU A 341 -5.54 27.04 7.12
N ASN A 342 -5.90 26.53 8.28
CA ASN A 342 -7.15 25.85 8.52
C ASN A 342 -8.36 26.77 8.31
N LYS A 343 -9.41 26.24 7.64
CA LYS A 343 -10.68 26.98 7.46
C LYS A 343 -11.31 27.44 8.78
N GLY A 344 -11.16 26.64 9.83
CA GLY A 344 -11.60 26.96 11.18
C GLY A 344 -10.88 28.18 11.75
N TRP A 345 -9.56 28.30 11.51
CA TRP A 345 -8.76 29.46 11.90
C TRP A 345 -9.26 30.75 11.25
N THR A 346 -9.45 30.73 9.93
CA THR A 346 -9.98 31.90 9.21
C THR A 346 -11.34 32.31 9.76
N LYS A 347 -12.24 31.37 10.05
CA LYS A 347 -13.59 31.66 10.53
C LYS A 347 -13.62 32.06 12.01
N GLY A 348 -12.88 31.36 12.86
CA GLY A 348 -12.96 31.48 14.30
C GLY A 348 -11.98 32.48 14.91
N ILE A 349 -10.85 32.72 14.26
CA ILE A 349 -9.78 33.59 14.75
C ILE A 349 -9.71 34.88 13.92
N ARG A 350 -9.39 34.82 12.61
CA ARG A 350 -9.25 36.04 11.78
C ARG A 350 -10.53 36.85 11.61
N LYS A 351 -11.69 36.16 11.51
CA LYS A 351 -13.02 36.77 11.38
C LYS A 351 -13.84 36.71 12.67
N GLY A 352 -13.25 36.21 13.76
CA GLY A 352 -13.89 36.15 15.07
C GLY A 352 -14.11 37.53 15.65
N LYS A 353 -15.22 37.73 16.33
CA LYS A 353 -15.49 38.99 17.03
C LYS A 353 -14.72 39.02 18.35
N LEU A 354 -14.08 40.16 18.63
CA LEU A 354 -13.44 40.43 19.93
C LEU A 354 -12.44 39.35 20.37
N VAL A 355 -11.71 38.72 19.43
CA VAL A 355 -10.77 37.66 19.76
C VAL A 355 -9.65 38.15 20.68
N PRO A 356 -9.01 39.33 20.46
CA PRO A 356 -8.03 39.89 21.39
C PRO A 356 -8.61 40.16 22.77
N GLU A 357 -9.81 40.72 22.86
CA GLU A 357 -10.48 41.01 24.13
C GLU A 357 -10.85 39.72 24.88
N VAL A 358 -11.27 38.68 24.14
CA VAL A 358 -11.51 37.35 24.73
C VAL A 358 -10.23 36.80 25.32
N LEU A 359 -9.11 36.85 24.58
CA LEU A 359 -7.81 36.35 25.08
C LEU A 359 -7.35 37.13 26.33
N SER A 360 -7.48 38.46 26.32
CA SER A 360 -7.18 39.29 27.49
C SER A 360 -8.04 38.92 28.72
N GLY A 361 -9.35 38.73 28.50
CA GLY A 361 -10.26 38.30 29.55
C GLY A 361 -9.97 36.89 30.08
N LEU A 362 -9.50 35.97 29.20
CA LEU A 362 -9.04 34.65 29.62
C LEU A 362 -7.77 34.71 30.48
N ILE A 363 -6.80 35.54 30.10
CA ILE A 363 -5.56 35.75 30.88
C ILE A 363 -5.90 36.21 32.31
N GLU A 364 -6.75 37.23 32.43
CA GLU A 364 -7.17 37.76 33.73
C GLU A 364 -7.93 36.72 34.58
N ARG A 365 -8.90 36.03 33.97
CA ARG A 365 -9.77 35.06 34.65
C ARG A 365 -9.00 33.83 35.09
N PHE A 366 -8.03 33.35 34.30
CA PHE A 366 -7.23 32.16 34.62
C PHE A 366 -6.19 32.41 35.71
N ALA A 367 -5.91 33.65 36.07
CA ALA A 367 -5.01 33.95 37.21
C ALA A 367 -5.53 33.35 38.53
N ASP A 368 -6.87 33.39 38.76
CA ASP A 368 -7.48 33.04 40.03
C ASP A 368 -8.51 31.92 39.98
N VAL A 369 -8.78 31.32 38.81
CA VAL A 369 -9.76 30.23 38.66
C VAL A 369 -9.30 28.98 39.44
N GLU A 370 -10.23 28.26 40.04
CA GLU A 370 -9.97 26.92 40.56
C GLU A 370 -9.49 26.00 39.40
N TRP A 371 -8.35 25.29 39.60
CA TRP A 371 -7.73 24.53 38.52
C TRP A 371 -8.33 23.13 38.42
N THR A 372 -9.66 23.06 38.09
CA THR A 372 -10.45 21.87 37.81
C THR A 372 -11.05 21.96 36.43
N PRO A 373 -11.33 20.84 35.73
CA PRO A 373 -11.91 20.84 34.38
C PRO A 373 -13.19 21.67 34.28
N GLU A 374 -14.06 21.54 35.27
CA GLU A 374 -15.36 22.21 35.32
C GLU A 374 -15.16 23.73 35.49
N ALA A 375 -14.38 24.18 36.48
CA ALA A 375 -14.16 25.59 36.74
C ALA A 375 -13.44 26.29 35.56
N ILE A 376 -12.46 25.62 34.95
CA ILE A 376 -11.79 26.09 33.75
C ILE A 376 -12.78 26.29 32.56
N ASN A 377 -13.63 25.31 32.32
CA ASN A 377 -14.63 25.42 31.26
C ASN A 377 -15.65 26.52 31.52
N GLU A 378 -16.12 26.64 32.78
CA GLU A 378 -17.02 27.74 33.20
C GLU A 378 -16.38 29.12 33.05
N ALA A 379 -15.12 29.26 33.41
CA ALA A 379 -14.36 30.49 33.25
C ALA A 379 -14.27 30.93 31.80
N VAL A 380 -14.00 30.00 30.87
CA VAL A 380 -14.02 30.28 29.43
C VAL A 380 -15.38 30.71 28.96
N GLY A 381 -16.45 30.02 29.41
CA GLY A 381 -17.83 30.38 29.07
C GLY A 381 -18.21 31.78 29.59
N ALA A 382 -17.82 32.10 30.83
CA ALA A 382 -18.09 33.40 31.47
C ALA A 382 -17.48 34.56 30.69
N VAL A 383 -16.19 34.48 30.25
CA VAL A 383 -15.57 35.49 29.41
C VAL A 383 -16.35 35.72 28.12
N GLY A 384 -16.84 34.64 27.48
CA GLY A 384 -17.66 34.76 26.30
C GLY A 384 -19.00 35.47 26.52
N ASN A 385 -19.65 35.17 27.64
CA ASN A 385 -20.91 35.79 28.04
C ASN A 385 -20.74 37.27 28.35
N ASP A 386 -19.71 37.64 29.11
CA ASP A 386 -19.40 39.01 29.52
C ASP A 386 -19.13 39.90 28.31
N LEU A 387 -18.49 39.38 27.27
CA LEU A 387 -18.14 40.12 26.04
C LEU A 387 -19.17 39.95 24.91
N GLY A 388 -20.19 39.12 25.08
CA GLY A 388 -21.11 38.78 23.98
C GLY A 388 -20.41 38.15 22.75
N ALA A 389 -19.36 37.38 22.98
CA ALA A 389 -18.50 36.79 21.96
C ALA A 389 -18.29 35.29 22.19
N ARG A 390 -17.80 34.58 21.16
CA ARG A 390 -17.43 33.16 21.30
C ARG A 390 -16.03 33.07 21.89
N SER A 391 -15.90 32.44 23.05
CA SER A 391 -14.61 32.27 23.78
C SER A 391 -13.95 30.89 23.57
N GLN A 392 -14.76 29.86 23.32
CA GLN A 392 -14.26 28.48 23.23
C GLN A 392 -13.26 28.26 22.07
N VAL A 393 -13.52 28.86 20.90
CA VAL A 393 -12.63 28.70 19.73
C VAL A 393 -11.30 29.44 19.91
N PRO A 394 -11.26 30.72 20.36
CA PRO A 394 -10.00 31.38 20.72
C PRO A 394 -9.22 30.64 21.82
N ALA A 395 -9.89 30.18 22.88
CA ALA A 395 -9.25 29.43 23.94
C ALA A 395 -8.58 28.15 23.40
N ARG A 396 -9.32 27.36 22.62
CA ARG A 396 -8.78 26.16 21.98
C ARG A 396 -7.59 26.46 21.09
N ALA A 397 -7.72 27.45 20.20
CA ALA A 397 -6.66 27.82 19.28
C ALA A 397 -5.37 28.23 20.00
N ALA A 398 -5.50 29.00 21.08
CA ALA A 398 -4.34 29.37 21.89
C ALA A 398 -3.69 28.18 22.59
N ILE A 399 -4.51 27.29 23.17
CA ILE A 399 -4.04 26.15 23.97
C ILE A 399 -3.42 25.07 23.08
N THR A 400 -4.04 24.76 21.94
CA THR A 400 -3.67 23.59 21.12
C THR A 400 -2.99 23.93 19.81
N GLY A 401 -2.94 25.19 19.42
CA GLY A 401 -2.53 25.62 18.07
C GLY A 401 -3.59 25.41 17.00
N SER A 402 -4.69 24.70 17.29
CA SER A 402 -5.74 24.36 16.30
C SER A 402 -7.13 24.73 16.79
N THR A 403 -8.05 24.96 15.85
CA THR A 403 -9.46 25.26 16.17
C THR A 403 -10.34 24.01 16.32
N ALA A 404 -9.77 22.82 16.08
CA ALA A 404 -10.44 21.51 16.20
C ALA A 404 -9.54 20.52 16.94
N GLY A 405 -10.12 19.48 17.53
CA GLY A 405 -9.37 18.46 18.26
C GLY A 405 -10.24 17.73 19.30
N ILE A 406 -9.57 17.09 20.24
CA ILE A 406 -10.21 16.39 21.39
C ILE A 406 -10.80 17.39 22.40
N PRO A 407 -11.68 16.98 23.31
CA PRO A 407 -12.04 17.78 24.49
C PRO A 407 -10.81 18.24 25.27
N LEU A 408 -10.86 19.45 25.86
CA LEU A 408 -9.65 20.10 26.36
C LEU A 408 -9.48 19.97 27.88
N TRP A 409 -10.57 20.09 28.62
CA TRP A 409 -10.48 20.61 29.98
C TRP A 409 -9.85 19.62 30.95
N ASP A 410 -10.08 18.31 30.77
CA ASP A 410 -9.44 17.28 31.58
C ASP A 410 -7.91 17.33 31.43
N ALA A 411 -7.44 17.45 30.17
CA ALA A 411 -6.01 17.55 29.91
C ALA A 411 -5.42 18.90 30.40
N VAL A 412 -6.13 20.01 30.17
CA VAL A 412 -5.69 21.34 30.63
C VAL A 412 -5.52 21.39 32.16
N ALA A 413 -6.42 20.75 32.90
CA ALA A 413 -6.32 20.69 34.38
C ALA A 413 -5.07 19.94 34.88
N THR A 414 -4.44 19.11 34.04
CA THR A 414 -3.16 18.44 34.36
C THR A 414 -1.92 19.28 34.03
N MET A 415 -2.09 20.38 33.29
CA MET A 415 -1.02 21.26 32.86
C MET A 415 -0.80 22.38 33.88
N GLU A 416 0.39 22.99 33.88
CA GLU A 416 0.65 24.14 34.68
C GLU A 416 -0.13 25.37 34.21
N ARG A 417 -0.78 26.06 35.12
CA ARG A 417 -1.56 27.27 34.82
C ARG A 417 -0.75 28.33 34.06
N SER A 418 0.50 28.51 34.44
CA SER A 418 1.42 29.46 33.79
C SER A 418 1.62 29.16 32.30
N VAL A 419 1.70 27.87 31.91
CA VAL A 419 1.83 27.46 30.51
C VAL A 419 0.58 27.88 29.71
N ILE A 420 -0.61 27.65 30.24
CA ILE A 420 -1.86 28.00 29.57
C ILE A 420 -2.00 29.52 29.43
N ILE A 421 -1.72 30.29 30.47
CA ILE A 421 -1.74 31.76 30.41
C ILE A 421 -0.73 32.29 29.39
N ASN A 422 0.48 31.75 29.36
CA ASN A 422 1.49 32.12 28.36
C ASN A 422 1.02 31.83 26.92
N ARG A 423 0.31 30.73 26.68
CA ARG A 423 -0.25 30.42 25.37
C ARG A 423 -1.34 31.39 24.93
N PHE A 424 -2.18 31.86 25.85
CA PHE A 424 -3.14 32.93 25.55
C PHE A 424 -2.40 34.22 25.18
N GLN A 425 -1.35 34.58 25.90
CA GLN A 425 -0.55 35.76 25.61
C GLN A 425 0.14 35.66 24.24
N ARG A 426 0.72 34.50 23.91
CA ARG A 426 1.36 34.26 22.60
C ARG A 426 0.38 34.43 21.44
N LEU A 427 -0.85 33.90 21.55
CA LEU A 427 -1.84 34.12 20.50
C LEU A 427 -2.27 35.57 20.41
N LEU A 428 -2.43 36.25 21.55
CA LEU A 428 -2.74 37.68 21.57
C LEU A 428 -1.65 38.52 20.87
N ASP A 429 -0.39 38.28 21.21
CA ASP A 429 0.77 38.95 20.62
C ASP A 429 0.86 38.67 19.10
N PHE A 430 0.65 37.40 18.70
CA PHE A 430 0.62 37.00 17.29
C PHE A 430 -0.45 37.76 16.49
N LEU A 431 -1.65 37.98 17.05
CA LEU A 431 -2.75 38.66 16.38
C LEU A 431 -2.55 40.19 16.36
N THR A 432 -1.86 40.75 17.34
CA THR A 432 -1.59 42.19 17.41
C THR A 432 -0.38 42.63 16.59
N ALA A 433 0.50 41.68 16.22
CA ALA A 433 1.66 41.91 15.37
C ALA A 433 1.35 41.84 13.86
N GLN A 434 0.15 41.43 13.47
CA GLN A 434 -0.33 41.40 12.08
C GLN A 434 -1.14 42.63 11.72
#